data_fc28917b02392c1d11c7e7c871e7f1fb
#
_entry.id   fc28917b02392c1d11c7e7c871e7f1fb
#
_cell.length_a   1.000
_cell.length_b   1.000
_cell.length_c   1.000
_cell.angle_alpha   90.00
_cell.angle_beta   90.00
_cell.angle_gamma   90.00
#
_symmetry.space_group_name_H-M   'P 1'
#
loop_
_entity.id
_entity.type
_entity.pdbx_description
1 polymer ?
#
loop_
_entity_poly.entity_id
_entity_poly.type
_entity_poly.pdbx_seq_one_letter_code
_entity_poly.pdbx_strand_id
1 'polypeptide(L)'
;MALLLAASRVGAGEPGPKALRLGIAGLSHSHVHGILGRSGTDVRIVGIAEANRELAVRYARRYGLDEALLFGSLEDLLAKAKPEAVAAFGPTDEHRAVVEACAPRGIHVMVEKPLAFDSREALAMQALAERHRVHLLTNLETTWYPSVHAVGALVEQGTLGGIRKVVVHDGHRGPKEIGVEPEFLSWLTDPVRNGGGALTDFGCYGANLMTWLMNGEAPLTVTAVTQQVKPAIYPHVDDEATIVLTYPRAQAILQASWNWPVSRKDIEVYGERGYALAPDRSTVRLRREESAPEESPSPRALPAPLDDPFAYLAAVVRGEVVVGPADLSALANNVTVARILDAARESARTGRTVRLGAVHQTGP
;
A
#
# COMPACT_ATOMS: atom_id res chain seq x y z
N MET A 1 58.81 41.18 6.13
CA MET A 1 58.28 40.09 5.35
C MET A 1 57.03 39.64 6.03
N ALA A 2 55.90 40.18 5.58
CA ALA A 2 54.56 39.92 6.20
C ALA A 2 53.86 38.81 5.43
N LEU A 3 53.55 37.69 6.11
CA LEU A 3 52.70 36.59 5.57
C LEU A 3 51.25 37.01 5.62
N LEU A 4 50.63 37.16 4.45
CA LEU A 4 49.16 37.25 4.31
C LEU A 4 48.57 35.84 4.45
N LEU A 5 47.82 35.61 5.52
CA LEU A 5 46.94 34.45 5.65
C LEU A 5 45.68 34.70 4.81
N ALA A 6 45.55 33.95 3.73
CA ALA A 6 44.31 33.91 2.95
C ALA A 6 43.27 33.08 3.72
N ALA A 7 42.23 33.74 4.22
CA ALA A 7 41.04 33.08 4.79
C ALA A 7 40.23 32.42 3.65
N SER A 8 40.27 31.11 3.58
CA SER A 8 39.37 30.31 2.70
C SER A 8 37.94 30.51 3.17
N ARG A 9 37.10 31.16 2.35
CA ARG A 9 35.64 31.17 2.53
C ARG A 9 35.16 29.76 2.38
N VAL A 10 34.69 29.17 3.46
CA VAL A 10 33.87 27.96 3.43
C VAL A 10 32.61 28.34 2.63
N GLY A 11 32.48 27.79 1.45
CA GLY A 11 31.29 27.95 0.62
C GLY A 11 30.07 27.46 1.41
N ALA A 12 29.03 28.27 1.47
CA ALA A 12 27.73 27.85 1.96
C ALA A 12 27.32 26.66 1.10
N GLY A 13 27.24 25.48 1.71
CA GLY A 13 26.70 24.30 1.04
C GLY A 13 25.33 24.62 0.47
N GLU A 14 24.99 24.05 -0.69
CA GLU A 14 23.68 24.20 -1.27
C GLU A 14 22.62 23.83 -0.19
N PRO A 15 21.52 24.58 -0.07
CA PRO A 15 20.47 24.26 0.88
C PRO A 15 19.98 22.85 0.56
N GLY A 16 20.03 21.94 1.54
CA GLY A 16 19.52 20.59 1.40
C GLY A 16 18.06 20.59 0.93
N PRO A 17 17.57 19.48 0.36
CA PRO A 17 16.23 19.42 -0.21
C PRO A 17 15.21 19.90 0.82
N LYS A 18 14.34 20.82 0.40
CA LYS A 18 13.28 21.39 1.24
C LYS A 18 12.30 20.28 1.62
N ALA A 19 11.92 20.16 2.90
CA ALA A 19 10.97 19.17 3.38
C ALA A 19 9.66 19.18 2.56
N LEU A 20 9.16 18.00 2.14
CA LEU A 20 7.87 17.88 1.47
C LEU A 20 6.76 18.42 2.37
N ARG A 21 5.95 19.34 1.85
CA ARG A 21 4.79 19.89 2.55
C ARG A 21 3.63 18.91 2.41
N LEU A 22 3.35 18.12 3.46
CA LEU A 22 2.34 17.06 3.46
C LEU A 22 1.07 17.51 4.17
N GLY A 23 -0.08 17.40 3.50
CA GLY A 23 -1.41 17.43 4.09
C GLY A 23 -1.85 16.02 4.48
N ILE A 24 -2.62 15.90 5.56
CA ILE A 24 -3.23 14.65 5.99
C ILE A 24 -4.74 14.78 5.79
N ALA A 25 -5.36 13.80 5.10
CA ALA A 25 -6.80 13.73 4.88
C ALA A 25 -7.39 12.53 5.64
N GLY A 26 -8.17 12.80 6.69
CA GLY A 26 -8.72 11.79 7.59
C GLY A 26 -7.72 11.26 8.61
N LEU A 27 -8.23 10.73 9.71
CA LEU A 27 -7.46 10.21 10.84
C LEU A 27 -7.96 8.82 11.30
N SER A 28 -8.90 8.23 10.58
CA SER A 28 -9.58 7.02 11.05
C SER A 28 -8.85 5.72 10.74
N HIS A 29 -7.89 5.68 9.79
CA HIS A 29 -7.06 4.50 9.53
C HIS A 29 -5.86 4.47 10.47
N SER A 30 -5.63 3.33 11.16
CA SER A 30 -4.58 3.18 12.18
C SER A 30 -3.15 3.47 11.68
N HIS A 31 -2.87 3.33 10.38
CA HIS A 31 -1.54 3.64 9.84
C HIS A 31 -1.17 5.14 9.93
N VAL A 32 -2.14 6.03 10.18
CA VAL A 32 -1.86 7.46 10.40
C VAL A 32 -0.90 7.70 11.56
N HIS A 33 -0.85 6.79 12.53
CA HIS A 33 0.10 6.86 13.64
C HIS A 33 1.56 6.88 13.19
N GLY A 34 1.87 6.24 12.05
CA GLY A 34 3.21 6.24 11.47
C GLY A 34 3.69 7.61 11.05
N ILE A 35 2.84 8.43 10.43
CA ILE A 35 3.21 9.80 10.04
C ILE A 35 3.11 10.80 11.19
N LEU A 36 2.10 10.68 12.06
CA LEU A 36 1.94 11.62 13.18
C LEU A 36 3.05 11.50 14.21
N GLY A 37 3.62 10.31 14.41
CA GLY A 37 4.74 10.04 15.31
C GLY A 37 6.12 10.14 14.67
N ARG A 38 6.21 10.51 13.38
CA ARG A 38 7.44 10.51 12.62
C ARG A 38 8.38 11.66 13.00
N SER A 39 9.68 11.37 13.15
CA SER A 39 10.72 12.35 13.51
C SER A 39 11.60 12.79 12.34
N GLY A 40 11.35 12.31 11.10
CA GLY A 40 12.12 12.68 9.90
C GLY A 40 11.96 14.16 9.52
N THR A 41 12.99 14.72 8.89
CA THR A 41 13.01 16.15 8.47
C THR A 41 12.70 16.36 6.99
N ASP A 42 12.58 15.29 6.23
CA ASP A 42 12.30 15.24 4.79
C ASP A 42 10.83 15.50 4.44
N VAL A 43 9.93 15.31 5.42
CA VAL A 43 8.47 15.57 5.31
C VAL A 43 8.03 16.47 6.46
N ARG A 44 7.21 17.46 6.18
CA ARG A 44 6.59 18.35 7.17
C ARG A 44 5.08 18.33 7.01
N ILE A 45 4.35 17.92 8.06
CA ILE A 45 2.90 18.07 8.12
C ILE A 45 2.58 19.57 8.14
N VAL A 46 1.77 20.02 7.17
CA VAL A 46 1.34 21.42 7.04
C VAL A 46 -0.15 21.63 7.35
N GLY A 47 -0.92 20.53 7.47
CA GLY A 47 -2.31 20.56 7.86
C GLY A 47 -2.89 19.16 7.95
N ILE A 48 -3.93 19.03 8.77
CA ILE A 48 -4.70 17.79 9.00
C ILE A 48 -6.17 18.12 8.82
N ALA A 49 -6.81 17.52 7.82
CA ALA A 49 -8.24 17.64 7.58
C ALA A 49 -8.97 16.46 8.22
N GLU A 50 -9.76 16.74 9.25
CA GLU A 50 -10.58 15.75 9.94
C GLU A 50 -11.90 16.41 10.38
N ALA A 51 -13.02 15.88 9.90
CA ALA A 51 -14.34 16.41 10.21
C ALA A 51 -14.74 16.17 11.68
N ASN A 52 -14.27 15.06 12.26
CA ASN A 52 -14.46 14.79 13.68
C ASN A 52 -13.45 15.58 14.51
N ARG A 53 -13.90 16.74 15.01
CA ARG A 53 -13.02 17.64 15.79
C ARG A 53 -12.46 16.99 17.05
N GLU A 54 -13.21 16.11 17.71
CA GLU A 54 -12.75 15.43 18.92
C GLU A 54 -11.61 14.47 18.61
N LEU A 55 -11.72 13.71 17.51
CA LEU A 55 -10.66 12.84 17.00
C LEU A 55 -9.41 13.66 16.65
N ALA A 56 -9.57 14.76 15.91
CA ALA A 56 -8.48 15.63 15.51
C ALA A 56 -7.70 16.18 16.72
N VAL A 57 -8.41 16.71 17.71
CA VAL A 57 -7.81 17.25 18.95
C VAL A 57 -7.15 16.14 19.78
N ARG A 58 -7.78 14.97 19.89
CA ARG A 58 -7.22 13.82 20.60
C ARG A 58 -5.86 13.41 20.02
N TYR A 59 -5.75 13.35 18.70
CA TYR A 59 -4.51 12.97 18.03
C TYR A 59 -3.47 14.09 18.06
N ALA A 60 -3.87 15.34 17.88
CA ALA A 60 -2.94 16.47 18.03
C ALA A 60 -2.28 16.46 19.40
N ARG A 61 -3.04 16.29 20.47
CA ARG A 61 -2.52 16.19 21.85
C ARG A 61 -1.62 14.98 22.05
N ARG A 62 -2.02 13.82 21.52
CA ARG A 62 -1.23 12.56 21.63
C ARG A 62 0.17 12.71 21.02
N TYR A 63 0.30 13.44 19.92
CA TYR A 63 1.54 13.60 19.16
C TYR A 63 2.20 14.98 19.34
N GLY A 64 1.69 15.82 20.23
CA GLY A 64 2.26 17.15 20.48
C GLY A 64 2.18 18.10 19.28
N LEU A 65 1.17 17.94 18.43
CA LEU A 65 0.95 18.77 17.25
C LEU A 65 0.18 20.04 17.59
N ASP A 66 0.52 21.14 16.91
CA ASP A 66 -0.20 22.40 17.04
C ASP A 66 -1.64 22.28 16.53
N GLU A 67 -2.63 22.67 17.35
CA GLU A 67 -4.04 22.68 16.93
C GLU A 67 -4.30 23.62 15.74
N ALA A 68 -3.42 24.58 15.46
CA ALA A 68 -3.48 25.42 14.26
C ALA A 68 -3.31 24.63 12.94
N LEU A 69 -2.81 23.40 13.00
CA LEU A 69 -2.72 22.48 11.84
C LEU A 69 -4.05 21.80 11.54
N LEU A 70 -5.07 21.90 12.42
CA LEU A 70 -6.32 21.17 12.29
C LEU A 70 -7.33 21.95 11.45
N PHE A 71 -7.82 21.31 10.39
CA PHE A 71 -8.86 21.82 9.49
C PHE A 71 -10.09 20.91 9.56
N GLY A 72 -11.28 21.48 9.50
CA GLY A 72 -12.54 20.73 9.51
C GLY A 72 -12.89 20.11 8.15
N SER A 73 -12.17 20.47 7.08
CA SER A 73 -12.38 19.94 5.74
C SER A 73 -11.07 19.90 4.93
N LEU A 74 -11.02 18.99 3.96
CA LEU A 74 -9.90 18.92 3.00
C LEU A 74 -9.81 20.19 2.17
N GLU A 75 -10.94 20.78 1.75
CA GLU A 75 -10.98 22.01 0.96
C GLU A 75 -10.28 23.18 1.68
N ASP A 76 -10.59 23.37 2.97
CA ASP A 76 -9.94 24.38 3.82
C ASP A 76 -8.45 24.14 3.97
N LEU A 77 -8.03 22.90 4.16
CA LEU A 77 -6.61 22.52 4.21
C LEU A 77 -5.90 22.88 2.91
N LEU A 78 -6.47 22.47 1.76
CA LEU A 78 -5.87 22.72 0.45
C LEU A 78 -5.75 24.22 0.17
N ALA A 79 -6.78 25.00 0.50
CA ALA A 79 -6.78 26.44 0.26
C ALA A 79 -5.77 27.19 1.14
N LYS A 80 -5.69 26.84 2.44
CA LYS A 80 -4.93 27.60 3.45
C LYS A 80 -3.51 27.09 3.63
N ALA A 81 -3.32 25.76 3.71
CA ALA A 81 -2.02 25.14 3.97
C ALA A 81 -1.18 24.93 2.69
N LYS A 82 -1.82 24.81 1.51
CA LYS A 82 -1.17 24.61 0.21
C LYS A 82 -0.12 23.50 0.25
N PRO A 83 -0.49 22.24 0.52
CA PRO A 83 0.44 21.11 0.53
C PRO A 83 0.96 20.81 -0.88
N GLU A 84 2.10 20.13 -0.99
CA GLU A 84 2.65 19.57 -2.24
C GLU A 84 2.09 18.18 -2.48
N ALA A 85 1.79 17.45 -1.39
CA ALA A 85 1.14 16.14 -1.43
C ALA A 85 0.15 15.99 -0.27
N VAL A 86 -0.80 15.06 -0.44
CA VAL A 86 -1.76 14.66 0.59
C VAL A 86 -1.66 13.15 0.80
N ALA A 87 -1.59 12.72 2.06
CA ALA A 87 -1.75 11.33 2.45
C ALA A 87 -3.15 11.12 3.05
N ALA A 88 -3.91 10.15 2.51
CA ALA A 88 -5.28 9.86 2.90
C ALA A 88 -5.34 8.68 3.87
N PHE A 89 -5.95 8.93 5.04
CA PHE A 89 -6.15 7.96 6.13
C PHE A 89 -7.63 7.88 6.54
N GLY A 90 -8.52 8.19 5.62
CA GLY A 90 -9.96 8.00 5.76
C GLY A 90 -10.40 6.61 5.26
N PRO A 91 -11.70 6.35 5.26
CA PRO A 91 -12.29 5.15 4.67
C PRO A 91 -11.99 5.00 3.18
N THR A 92 -12.03 3.77 2.70
CA THR A 92 -11.67 3.44 1.31
C THR A 92 -12.59 4.14 0.29
N ASP A 93 -13.88 4.31 0.60
CA ASP A 93 -14.86 5.01 -0.25
C ASP A 93 -14.58 6.52 -0.40
N GLU A 94 -13.77 7.10 0.48
CA GLU A 94 -13.40 8.52 0.43
C GLU A 94 -12.13 8.80 -0.41
N HIS A 95 -11.35 7.78 -0.78
CA HIS A 95 -10.08 7.95 -1.49
C HIS A 95 -10.25 8.72 -2.81
N ARG A 96 -11.29 8.41 -3.59
CA ARG A 96 -11.58 9.12 -4.84
C ARG A 96 -11.83 10.60 -4.61
N ALA A 97 -12.63 10.97 -3.61
CA ALA A 97 -12.91 12.37 -3.32
C ALA A 97 -11.63 13.16 -2.97
N VAL A 98 -10.67 12.52 -2.28
CA VAL A 98 -9.35 13.13 -2.03
C VAL A 98 -8.60 13.38 -3.33
N VAL A 99 -8.59 12.42 -4.26
CA VAL A 99 -7.92 12.58 -5.56
C VAL A 99 -8.60 13.64 -6.40
N GLU A 100 -9.95 13.69 -6.44
CA GLU A 100 -10.75 14.71 -7.14
C GLU A 100 -10.46 16.13 -6.62
N ALA A 101 -10.24 16.27 -5.32
CA ALA A 101 -9.89 17.56 -4.72
C ALA A 101 -8.43 17.97 -5.00
N CYS A 102 -7.48 17.02 -4.99
CA CYS A 102 -6.05 17.28 -5.06
C CYS A 102 -5.54 17.39 -6.51
N ALA A 103 -5.90 16.45 -7.38
CA ALA A 103 -5.31 16.32 -8.71
C ALA A 103 -5.48 17.60 -9.59
N PRO A 104 -6.66 18.26 -9.66
CA PRO A 104 -6.81 19.49 -10.43
C PRO A 104 -5.95 20.66 -9.94
N ARG A 105 -5.44 20.55 -8.71
CA ARG A 105 -4.55 21.56 -8.09
C ARG A 105 -3.07 21.22 -8.25
N GLY A 106 -2.75 20.12 -8.96
CA GLY A 106 -1.38 19.64 -9.11
C GLY A 106 -0.78 19.06 -7.82
N ILE A 107 -1.63 18.64 -6.86
CA ILE A 107 -1.21 18.09 -5.58
C ILE A 107 -1.14 16.57 -5.70
N HIS A 108 0.01 15.98 -5.38
CA HIS A 108 0.23 14.54 -5.40
C HIS A 108 -0.53 13.86 -4.27
N VAL A 109 -0.85 12.57 -4.43
CA VAL A 109 -1.65 11.84 -3.43
C VAL A 109 -1.01 10.48 -3.13
N MET A 110 -1.00 10.12 -1.86
CA MET A 110 -0.83 8.74 -1.40
C MET A 110 -2.08 8.35 -0.63
N VAL A 111 -2.71 7.25 -1.01
CA VAL A 111 -3.87 6.70 -0.28
C VAL A 111 -3.48 5.43 0.46
N GLU A 112 -4.19 5.12 1.53
CA GLU A 112 -4.08 3.82 2.19
C GLU A 112 -4.60 2.69 1.29
N LYS A 113 -4.23 1.46 1.65
CA LYS A 113 -4.71 0.26 0.96
C LYS A 113 -6.17 -0.08 1.35
N PRO A 114 -6.93 -0.66 0.42
CA PRO A 114 -6.66 -0.76 -1.01
C PRO A 114 -6.80 0.60 -1.72
N LEU A 115 -6.29 0.73 -2.93
CA LEU A 115 -6.40 1.97 -3.74
C LEU A 115 -7.83 2.49 -3.78
N ALA A 116 -8.78 1.60 -4.02
CA ALA A 116 -10.20 1.87 -4.07
C ALA A 116 -10.99 0.61 -3.70
N PHE A 117 -12.25 0.75 -3.37
CA PHE A 117 -13.09 -0.39 -3.02
C PHE A 117 -13.60 -1.15 -4.26
N ASP A 118 -13.60 -0.55 -5.46
CA ASP A 118 -13.87 -1.23 -6.73
C ASP A 118 -12.99 -0.70 -7.87
N SER A 119 -12.95 -1.44 -8.99
CA SER A 119 -12.12 -1.10 -10.15
C SER A 119 -12.62 0.12 -10.91
N ARG A 120 -13.90 0.46 -10.86
CA ARG A 120 -14.47 1.66 -11.48
C ARG A 120 -13.92 2.91 -10.80
N GLU A 121 -13.89 2.92 -9.47
CA GLU A 121 -13.30 4.00 -8.70
C GLU A 121 -11.79 4.11 -8.95
N ALA A 122 -11.08 2.96 -8.96
CA ALA A 122 -9.65 2.93 -9.26
C ALA A 122 -9.32 3.51 -10.65
N LEU A 123 -10.09 3.15 -11.68
CA LEU A 123 -9.93 3.69 -13.05
C LEU A 123 -10.27 5.19 -13.13
N ALA A 124 -11.28 5.65 -12.39
CA ALA A 124 -11.59 7.08 -12.33
C ALA A 124 -10.45 7.88 -11.67
N MET A 125 -9.86 7.35 -10.59
CA MET A 125 -8.70 7.95 -9.92
C MET A 125 -7.47 7.94 -10.84
N GLN A 126 -7.26 6.85 -11.59
CA GLN A 126 -6.18 6.77 -12.59
C GLN A 126 -6.33 7.86 -13.66
N ALA A 127 -7.51 7.99 -14.25
CA ALA A 127 -7.77 9.01 -15.27
C ALA A 127 -7.53 10.44 -14.76
N LEU A 128 -7.86 10.72 -13.49
CA LEU A 128 -7.59 12.01 -12.86
C LEU A 128 -6.08 12.24 -12.66
N ALA A 129 -5.37 11.26 -12.13
CA ALA A 129 -3.93 11.37 -11.88
C ALA A 129 -3.16 11.57 -13.20
N GLU A 130 -3.48 10.82 -14.25
CA GLU A 130 -2.89 10.95 -15.59
C GLU A 130 -3.21 12.30 -16.23
N ARG A 131 -4.48 12.72 -16.21
CA ARG A 131 -4.92 14.02 -16.78
C ARG A 131 -4.17 15.19 -16.17
N HIS A 132 -3.98 15.17 -14.85
CA HIS A 132 -3.37 16.28 -14.12
C HIS A 132 -1.88 16.08 -13.86
N ARG A 133 -1.28 14.96 -14.32
CA ARG A 133 0.14 14.62 -14.16
C ARG A 133 0.59 14.67 -12.71
N VAL A 134 -0.21 14.13 -11.83
CA VAL A 134 0.13 13.96 -10.41
C VAL A 134 0.46 12.51 -10.10
N HIS A 135 1.37 12.28 -9.18
CA HIS A 135 1.61 10.96 -8.63
C HIS A 135 0.43 10.58 -7.73
N LEU A 136 -0.08 9.36 -7.92
CA LEU A 136 -1.03 8.70 -7.04
C LEU A 136 -0.42 7.37 -6.64
N LEU A 137 -0.08 7.23 -5.37
CA LEU A 137 0.54 6.05 -4.79
C LEU A 137 -0.41 5.36 -3.81
N THR A 138 -0.24 4.05 -3.63
CA THR A 138 -0.96 3.29 -2.61
C THR A 138 0.01 2.79 -1.55
N ASN A 139 -0.32 3.00 -0.29
CA ASN A 139 0.49 2.59 0.84
C ASN A 139 0.08 1.18 1.32
N LEU A 140 0.86 0.16 0.94
CA LEU A 140 0.75 -1.19 1.47
C LEU A 140 1.94 -1.47 2.38
N GLU A 141 1.69 -2.00 3.57
CA GLU A 141 2.75 -2.26 4.56
C GLU A 141 3.86 -3.18 4.03
N THR A 142 3.48 -4.21 3.25
CA THR A 142 4.43 -5.17 2.67
C THR A 142 5.39 -4.55 1.65
N THR A 143 5.05 -3.39 1.08
CA THR A 143 5.96 -2.62 0.21
C THR A 143 7.27 -2.24 0.91
N TRP A 144 7.23 -2.08 2.23
CA TRP A 144 8.35 -1.63 3.06
C TRP A 144 9.02 -2.79 3.79
N TYR A 145 8.84 -4.03 3.32
CA TYR A 145 9.44 -5.23 3.92
C TYR A 145 10.73 -5.64 3.18
N PRO A 146 11.90 -5.59 3.84
CA PRO A 146 13.17 -6.04 3.25
C PRO A 146 13.10 -7.47 2.71
N SER A 147 12.36 -8.35 3.37
CA SER A 147 12.19 -9.76 2.97
C SER A 147 11.44 -9.89 1.64
N VAL A 148 10.40 -9.08 1.41
CA VAL A 148 9.65 -9.04 0.15
C VAL A 148 10.56 -8.64 -1.00
N HIS A 149 11.32 -7.56 -0.83
CA HIS A 149 12.29 -7.13 -1.85
C HIS A 149 13.40 -8.15 -2.11
N ALA A 150 13.86 -8.83 -1.06
CA ALA A 150 14.87 -9.91 -1.22
C ALA A 150 14.31 -11.09 -2.04
N VAL A 151 13.05 -11.51 -1.79
CA VAL A 151 12.38 -12.55 -2.59
C VAL A 151 12.19 -12.08 -4.04
N GLY A 152 11.75 -10.83 -4.26
CA GLY A 152 11.63 -10.27 -5.61
C GLY A 152 12.95 -10.24 -6.37
N ALA A 153 14.04 -9.84 -5.72
CA ALA A 153 15.37 -9.86 -6.32
C ALA A 153 15.82 -11.27 -6.74
N LEU A 154 15.50 -12.31 -5.94
CA LEU A 154 15.78 -13.71 -6.30
C LEU A 154 14.97 -14.16 -7.53
N VAL A 155 13.72 -13.69 -7.66
CA VAL A 155 12.88 -13.93 -8.85
C VAL A 155 13.46 -13.22 -10.07
N GLU A 156 13.77 -11.94 -9.97
CA GLU A 156 14.32 -11.12 -11.06
C GLU A 156 15.65 -11.66 -11.56
N GLN A 157 16.54 -12.11 -10.65
CA GLN A 157 17.81 -12.75 -10.98
C GLN A 157 17.65 -14.15 -11.60
N GLY A 158 16.43 -14.68 -11.71
CA GLY A 158 16.16 -16.02 -12.21
C GLY A 158 16.67 -17.15 -11.32
N THR A 159 16.98 -16.88 -10.05
CA THR A 159 17.51 -17.87 -9.10
C THR A 159 16.60 -19.09 -8.96
N LEU A 160 15.29 -18.87 -8.95
CA LEU A 160 14.28 -19.91 -8.79
C LEU A 160 13.83 -20.55 -10.12
N GLY A 161 14.26 -20.01 -11.27
CA GLY A 161 13.63 -20.28 -12.56
C GLY A 161 12.30 -19.52 -12.73
N GLY A 162 11.49 -19.92 -13.69
CA GLY A 162 10.16 -19.34 -13.87
C GLY A 162 9.25 -19.64 -12.68
N ILE A 163 8.46 -18.65 -12.25
CA ILE A 163 7.48 -18.82 -11.16
C ILE A 163 6.46 -19.89 -11.58
N ARG A 164 6.15 -20.80 -10.66
CA ARG A 164 5.13 -21.85 -10.82
C ARG A 164 3.99 -21.68 -9.84
N LYS A 165 4.29 -21.37 -8.60
CA LYS A 165 3.28 -21.17 -7.56
C LYS A 165 3.71 -20.07 -6.60
N VAL A 166 2.72 -19.27 -6.17
CA VAL A 166 2.87 -18.31 -5.08
C VAL A 166 1.77 -18.58 -4.06
N VAL A 167 2.11 -18.55 -2.78
CA VAL A 167 1.13 -18.59 -1.69
C VAL A 167 1.35 -17.35 -0.82
N VAL A 168 0.29 -16.63 -0.54
CA VAL A 168 0.34 -15.44 0.32
C VAL A 168 -0.65 -15.64 1.46
N HIS A 169 -0.18 -15.41 2.68
CA HIS A 169 -0.99 -15.47 3.89
C HIS A 169 -0.97 -14.11 4.55
N ASP A 170 -2.10 -13.42 4.53
CA ASP A 170 -2.26 -12.12 5.16
C ASP A 170 -3.44 -12.12 6.11
N GLY A 171 -3.23 -11.58 7.30
CA GLY A 171 -4.29 -11.46 8.27
C GLY A 171 -3.84 -11.51 9.72
N HIS A 172 -4.84 -11.57 10.59
CA HIS A 172 -4.70 -11.64 12.03
C HIS A 172 -5.96 -12.24 12.66
N ARG A 173 -6.11 -12.17 13.99
CA ARG A 173 -7.28 -12.72 14.72
C ARG A 173 -8.61 -11.99 14.44
N GLY A 174 -8.56 -10.85 13.81
CA GLY A 174 -9.67 -9.96 13.51
C GLY A 174 -9.45 -8.54 14.06
N PRO A 175 -9.94 -7.50 13.38
CA PRO A 175 -9.70 -6.11 13.77
C PRO A 175 -10.26 -5.79 15.17
N LYS A 176 -11.44 -6.32 15.52
CA LYS A 176 -11.99 -6.14 16.86
C LYS A 176 -11.16 -6.83 17.94
N GLU A 177 -10.70 -8.06 17.67
CA GLU A 177 -9.95 -8.88 18.62
C GLU A 177 -8.53 -8.36 18.85
N ILE A 178 -7.91 -7.70 17.87
CA ILE A 178 -6.61 -7.04 18.07
C ILE A 178 -6.73 -5.63 18.64
N GLY A 179 -7.97 -5.11 18.77
CA GLY A 179 -8.25 -3.83 19.41
C GLY A 179 -7.90 -2.62 18.57
N VAL A 180 -8.22 -2.65 17.25
CA VAL A 180 -8.10 -1.43 16.42
C VAL A 180 -9.02 -0.33 16.96
N GLU A 181 -8.68 0.92 16.67
CA GLU A 181 -9.45 2.07 17.11
C GLU A 181 -10.91 2.00 16.62
N PRO A 182 -11.90 2.43 17.44
CA PRO A 182 -13.31 2.37 17.08
C PRO A 182 -13.66 3.08 15.77
N GLU A 183 -13.03 4.19 15.47
CA GLU A 183 -13.19 4.93 14.23
C GLU A 183 -12.72 4.13 13.01
N PHE A 184 -11.66 3.33 13.12
CA PHE A 184 -11.20 2.43 12.08
C PHE A 184 -12.15 1.23 11.93
N LEU A 185 -12.48 0.57 13.03
CA LEU A 185 -13.37 -0.60 13.04
C LEU A 185 -14.72 -0.30 12.39
N SER A 186 -15.27 0.90 12.62
CA SER A 186 -16.61 1.27 12.17
C SER A 186 -16.78 1.24 10.66
N TRP A 187 -15.78 1.64 9.89
CA TRP A 187 -15.86 1.62 8.44
C TRP A 187 -15.18 0.38 7.82
N LEU A 188 -14.17 -0.19 8.47
CA LEU A 188 -13.48 -1.40 7.99
C LEU A 188 -14.45 -2.60 7.89
N THR A 189 -15.42 -2.68 8.80
CA THR A 189 -16.44 -3.73 8.84
C THR A 189 -17.76 -3.34 8.14
N ASP A 190 -17.78 -2.20 7.45
CA ASP A 190 -18.92 -1.76 6.64
C ASP A 190 -18.67 -2.10 5.16
N PRO A 191 -19.50 -2.97 4.54
CA PRO A 191 -19.31 -3.39 3.15
C PRO A 191 -19.46 -2.25 2.14
N VAL A 192 -20.17 -1.15 2.49
CA VAL A 192 -20.32 0.02 1.63
C VAL A 192 -19.06 0.88 1.65
N ARG A 193 -18.47 1.06 2.83
CA ARG A 193 -17.33 1.96 3.02
C ARG A 193 -15.98 1.33 2.69
N ASN A 194 -15.83 0.02 2.92
CA ASN A 194 -14.59 -0.71 2.65
C ASN A 194 -14.69 -1.67 1.44
N GLY A 195 -15.90 -1.94 0.93
CA GLY A 195 -16.11 -2.86 -0.19
C GLY A 195 -16.04 -4.34 0.19
N GLY A 196 -15.95 -4.70 1.45
CA GLY A 196 -15.89 -6.08 1.95
C GLY A 196 -15.19 -6.20 3.30
N GLY A 197 -14.96 -7.43 3.73
CA GLY A 197 -14.24 -7.77 4.95
C GLY A 197 -12.79 -8.19 4.69
N ALA A 198 -12.43 -9.38 5.17
CA ALA A 198 -11.08 -9.93 5.04
C ALA A 198 -10.62 -10.04 3.59
N LEU A 199 -11.52 -10.38 2.65
CA LEU A 199 -11.20 -10.42 1.22
C LEU A 199 -10.62 -9.09 0.74
N THR A 200 -11.24 -7.97 1.09
CA THR A 200 -10.79 -6.64 0.66
C THR A 200 -9.58 -6.18 1.47
N ASP A 201 -9.65 -6.31 2.80
CA ASP A 201 -8.63 -5.81 3.73
C ASP A 201 -7.27 -6.48 3.52
N PHE A 202 -7.24 -7.81 3.37
CA PHE A 202 -6.00 -8.58 3.24
C PHE A 202 -5.77 -9.16 1.84
N GLY A 203 -6.82 -9.43 1.07
CA GLY A 203 -6.66 -9.92 -0.30
C GLY A 203 -5.93 -8.92 -1.21
N CYS A 204 -6.00 -7.62 -0.91
CA CYS A 204 -5.27 -6.59 -1.65
C CYS A 204 -3.75 -6.77 -1.57
N TYR A 205 -3.19 -7.21 -0.44
CA TYR A 205 -1.76 -7.45 -0.28
C TYR A 205 -1.27 -8.57 -1.21
N GLY A 206 -1.95 -9.74 -1.17
CA GLY A 206 -1.58 -10.85 -2.02
C GLY A 206 -1.74 -10.54 -3.50
N ALA A 207 -2.82 -9.84 -3.89
CA ALA A 207 -3.02 -9.39 -5.27
C ALA A 207 -1.94 -8.41 -5.73
N ASN A 208 -1.51 -7.50 -4.86
CA ASN A 208 -0.44 -6.53 -5.12
C ASN A 208 0.92 -7.20 -5.31
N LEU A 209 1.30 -8.09 -4.37
CA LEU A 209 2.54 -8.86 -4.43
C LEU A 209 2.60 -9.72 -5.70
N MET A 210 1.49 -10.39 -6.04
CA MET A 210 1.46 -11.23 -7.24
C MET A 210 1.54 -10.41 -8.52
N THR A 211 0.83 -9.27 -8.61
CA THR A 211 0.92 -8.36 -9.76
C THR A 211 2.34 -7.83 -9.95
N TRP A 212 3.02 -7.49 -8.87
CA TRP A 212 4.42 -7.09 -8.88
C TRP A 212 5.35 -8.22 -9.38
N LEU A 213 5.25 -9.43 -8.80
CA LEU A 213 6.07 -10.59 -9.20
C LEU A 213 5.84 -11.00 -10.66
N MET A 214 4.65 -10.76 -11.21
CA MET A 214 4.30 -10.99 -12.61
C MET A 214 4.56 -9.78 -13.50
N ASN A 215 5.33 -8.79 -13.02
CA ASN A 215 5.71 -7.59 -13.78
C ASN A 215 4.51 -6.82 -14.36
N GLY A 216 3.42 -6.71 -13.58
CA GLY A 216 2.20 -5.99 -13.96
C GLY A 216 1.20 -6.84 -14.78
N GLU A 217 1.53 -8.10 -15.11
CA GLU A 217 0.62 -8.97 -15.84
C GLU A 217 -0.60 -9.33 -14.96
N ALA A 218 -1.80 -9.13 -15.50
CA ALA A 218 -3.03 -9.52 -14.84
C ALA A 218 -3.27 -11.04 -14.96
N PRO A 219 -3.90 -11.70 -13.97
CA PRO A 219 -4.25 -13.11 -14.07
C PRO A 219 -5.31 -13.36 -15.16
N LEU A 220 -5.27 -14.54 -15.76
CA LEU A 220 -6.28 -14.99 -16.73
C LEU A 220 -7.64 -15.20 -16.07
N THR A 221 -7.62 -15.77 -14.85
CA THR A 221 -8.84 -16.09 -14.10
C THR A 221 -8.66 -15.84 -12.60
N VAL A 222 -9.78 -15.54 -11.95
CA VAL A 222 -9.91 -15.41 -10.50
C VAL A 222 -11.02 -16.32 -10.01
N THR A 223 -10.73 -17.13 -8.99
CA THR A 223 -11.71 -17.94 -8.27
C THR A 223 -11.59 -17.62 -6.78
N ALA A 224 -12.69 -17.40 -6.10
CA ALA A 224 -12.65 -17.10 -4.67
C ALA A 224 -13.79 -17.78 -3.90
N VAL A 225 -13.49 -18.04 -2.63
CA VAL A 225 -14.46 -18.48 -1.61
C VAL A 225 -14.32 -17.54 -0.42
N THR A 226 -15.46 -17.09 0.11
CA THR A 226 -15.52 -16.31 1.35
C THR A 226 -16.41 -16.99 2.37
N GLN A 227 -16.13 -16.76 3.65
CA GLN A 227 -16.94 -17.23 4.77
C GLN A 227 -17.08 -16.17 5.84
N GLN A 228 -18.13 -16.31 6.66
CA GLN A 228 -18.28 -15.66 7.95
C GLN A 228 -18.12 -16.72 9.03
N VAL A 229 -16.93 -16.86 9.58
CA VAL A 229 -16.63 -17.79 10.68
C VAL A 229 -17.12 -17.21 12.01
N LYS A 230 -17.12 -15.89 12.13
CA LYS A 230 -17.53 -15.12 13.30
C LYS A 230 -18.69 -14.16 13.02
N PRO A 231 -19.87 -14.66 12.56
CA PRO A 231 -20.98 -13.79 12.15
C PRO A 231 -21.54 -12.93 13.30
N ALA A 232 -21.39 -13.35 14.55
CA ALA A 232 -21.78 -12.53 15.71
C ALA A 232 -20.86 -11.30 15.93
N ILE A 233 -19.64 -11.31 15.38
CA ILE A 233 -18.68 -10.22 15.49
C ILE A 233 -18.69 -9.36 14.22
N TYR A 234 -18.75 -10.00 13.05
CA TYR A 234 -18.71 -9.38 11.73
C TYR A 234 -19.96 -9.74 10.91
N PRO A 235 -21.14 -9.18 11.27
CA PRO A 235 -22.43 -9.64 10.69
C PRO A 235 -22.62 -9.27 9.23
N HIS A 236 -21.86 -8.31 8.70
CA HIS A 236 -22.12 -7.71 7.38
C HIS A 236 -21.02 -7.98 6.34
N VAL A 237 -19.90 -8.56 6.76
CA VAL A 237 -18.73 -8.80 5.89
C VAL A 237 -18.16 -10.19 6.11
N ASP A 238 -17.39 -10.67 5.14
CA ASP A 238 -16.57 -11.88 5.26
C ASP A 238 -15.44 -11.65 6.27
N ASP A 239 -15.07 -12.70 7.00
CA ASP A 239 -13.90 -12.69 7.89
C ASP A 239 -12.87 -13.76 7.48
N GLU A 240 -13.16 -14.49 6.40
CA GLU A 240 -12.29 -15.53 5.82
C GLU A 240 -12.43 -15.52 4.30
N ALA A 241 -11.29 -15.53 3.58
CA ALA A 241 -11.27 -15.60 2.12
C ALA A 241 -10.06 -16.37 1.59
N THR A 242 -10.31 -17.19 0.55
CA THR A 242 -9.25 -17.78 -0.26
C THR A 242 -9.49 -17.38 -1.71
N ILE A 243 -8.48 -16.81 -2.36
CA ILE A 243 -8.50 -16.36 -3.74
C ILE A 243 -7.46 -17.15 -4.53
N VAL A 244 -7.84 -17.74 -5.65
CA VAL A 244 -6.95 -18.44 -6.58
C VAL A 244 -6.84 -17.63 -7.87
N LEU A 245 -5.61 -17.25 -8.22
CA LEU A 245 -5.28 -16.56 -9.46
C LEU A 245 -4.58 -17.54 -10.41
N THR A 246 -5.00 -17.57 -11.70
CA THR A 246 -4.28 -18.37 -12.70
C THR A 246 -3.63 -17.48 -13.74
N TYR A 247 -2.39 -17.77 -14.07
CA TYR A 247 -1.61 -17.17 -15.13
C TYR A 247 -1.23 -18.23 -16.17
N PRO A 248 -0.68 -17.88 -17.34
CA PRO A 248 -0.32 -18.88 -18.35
C PRO A 248 0.61 -20.00 -17.86
N ARG A 249 1.48 -19.70 -16.88
CA ARG A 249 2.50 -20.63 -16.37
C ARG A 249 2.59 -20.69 -14.84
N ALA A 250 1.77 -19.93 -14.13
CA ALA A 250 1.79 -19.85 -12.69
C ALA A 250 0.39 -19.83 -12.09
N GLN A 251 0.30 -20.20 -10.82
CA GLN A 251 -0.90 -20.08 -10.02
C GLN A 251 -0.56 -19.43 -8.68
N ALA A 252 -1.42 -18.54 -8.18
CA ALA A 252 -1.33 -18.01 -6.84
C ALA A 252 -2.51 -18.39 -5.98
N ILE A 253 -2.26 -18.61 -4.69
CA ILE A 253 -3.27 -18.80 -3.64
C ILE A 253 -3.07 -17.66 -2.64
N LEU A 254 -4.09 -16.82 -2.49
CA LEU A 254 -4.08 -15.72 -1.54
C LEU A 254 -5.07 -16.07 -0.42
N GLN A 255 -4.58 -16.12 0.81
CA GLN A 255 -5.37 -16.41 2.01
C GLN A 255 -5.48 -15.16 2.85
N ALA A 256 -6.63 -14.51 2.77
CA ALA A 256 -6.97 -13.30 3.50
C ALA A 256 -7.88 -13.65 4.67
N SER A 257 -7.46 -13.39 5.91
CA SER A 257 -8.18 -13.92 7.06
C SER A 257 -8.13 -13.01 8.28
N TRP A 258 -9.28 -12.89 8.94
CA TRP A 258 -9.41 -12.36 10.30
C TRP A 258 -9.51 -13.48 11.35
N ASN A 259 -9.07 -14.72 10.99
CA ASN A 259 -9.16 -15.91 11.85
C ASN A 259 -7.79 -16.57 12.12
N TRP A 260 -6.68 -15.96 11.66
CA TRP A 260 -5.36 -16.45 12.01
C TRP A 260 -5.12 -16.33 13.52
N PRO A 261 -4.56 -17.34 14.21
CA PRO A 261 -4.28 -17.27 15.65
C PRO A 261 -3.17 -16.25 15.98
N VAL A 262 -2.36 -15.88 14.99
CA VAL A 262 -1.28 -14.88 15.03
C VAL A 262 -1.34 -14.00 13.80
N SER A 263 -0.77 -12.80 13.88
CA SER A 263 -0.65 -11.95 12.70
C SER A 263 0.32 -12.56 11.69
N ARG A 264 -0.11 -12.58 10.42
CA ARG A 264 0.66 -13.07 9.27
C ARG A 264 0.65 -12.03 8.15
N LYS A 265 1.80 -11.83 7.53
CA LYS A 265 1.99 -11.13 6.24
C LYS A 265 3.20 -11.78 5.59
N ASP A 266 2.98 -12.97 5.05
CA ASP A 266 4.04 -13.84 4.53
C ASP A 266 3.76 -14.26 3.09
N ILE A 267 4.84 -14.46 2.35
CA ILE A 267 4.80 -14.91 0.96
C ILE A 267 5.74 -16.09 0.74
N GLU A 268 5.27 -17.05 -0.03
CA GLU A 268 6.01 -18.21 -0.50
C GLU A 268 6.03 -18.21 -2.02
N VAL A 269 7.22 -18.24 -2.62
CA VAL A 269 7.42 -18.28 -4.07
C VAL A 269 8.15 -19.56 -4.46
N TYR A 270 7.48 -20.36 -5.26
CA TYR A 270 8.00 -21.63 -5.79
C TYR A 270 8.25 -21.48 -7.30
N GLY A 271 9.47 -21.67 -7.71
CA GLY A 271 9.88 -21.64 -9.11
C GLY A 271 10.10 -23.04 -9.68
N GLU A 272 10.69 -23.10 -10.88
CA GLU A 272 11.02 -24.36 -11.56
C GLU A 272 12.08 -25.18 -10.84
N ARG A 273 12.99 -24.51 -10.12
CA ARG A 273 14.15 -25.15 -9.48
C ARG A 273 14.07 -25.17 -7.96
N GLY A 274 13.62 -24.10 -7.37
CA GLY A 274 13.64 -23.93 -5.93
C GLY A 274 12.54 -23.00 -5.44
N TYR A 275 12.68 -22.56 -4.18
CA TYR A 275 11.71 -21.68 -3.55
C TYR A 275 12.38 -20.60 -2.70
N ALA A 276 11.68 -19.51 -2.50
CA ALA A 276 12.01 -18.47 -1.53
C ALA A 276 10.76 -18.11 -0.71
N LEU A 277 10.91 -18.05 0.60
CA LEU A 277 9.84 -17.72 1.54
C LEU A 277 10.23 -16.46 2.31
N ALA A 278 9.29 -15.54 2.48
CA ALA A 278 9.41 -14.41 3.39
C ALA A 278 8.33 -14.57 4.48
N PRO A 279 8.62 -15.28 5.59
CA PRO A 279 7.63 -15.58 6.62
C PRO A 279 7.29 -14.37 7.51
N ASP A 280 8.07 -13.32 7.44
CA ASP A 280 7.87 -12.04 8.15
C ASP A 280 8.66 -10.92 7.46
N ARG A 281 8.60 -9.70 8.02
CA ARG A 281 9.24 -8.49 7.51
C ARG A 281 10.75 -8.65 7.24
N SER A 282 11.45 -9.50 7.99
CA SER A 282 12.92 -9.50 8.09
C SER A 282 13.57 -10.86 7.84
N THR A 283 12.79 -11.90 7.59
CA THR A 283 13.29 -13.26 7.42
C THR A 283 13.10 -13.73 5.98
N VAL A 284 14.12 -14.42 5.45
CA VAL A 284 14.04 -15.13 4.17
C VAL A 284 14.54 -16.56 4.36
N ARG A 285 13.82 -17.52 3.77
CA ARG A 285 14.26 -18.91 3.63
C ARG A 285 14.34 -19.23 2.14
N LEU A 286 15.44 -19.83 1.72
CA LEU A 286 15.74 -20.07 0.31
C LEU A 286 16.23 -21.50 0.12
N ARG A 287 15.66 -22.21 -0.84
CA ARG A 287 16.24 -23.44 -1.39
C ARG A 287 16.37 -23.27 -2.89
N ARG A 288 17.59 -23.41 -3.41
CA ARG A 288 17.89 -23.12 -4.83
C ARG A 288 17.54 -24.27 -5.76
N GLU A 289 17.63 -25.50 -5.26
CA GLU A 289 17.29 -26.72 -5.96
C GLU A 289 16.99 -27.84 -4.95
N GLU A 290 16.42 -28.96 -5.41
CA GLU A 290 15.99 -30.07 -4.57
C GLU A 290 17.12 -30.66 -3.73
N SER A 291 18.32 -30.80 -4.32
CA SER A 291 19.50 -31.36 -3.66
C SER A 291 20.20 -30.39 -2.69
N ALA A 292 19.93 -29.09 -2.79
CA ALA A 292 20.58 -28.09 -1.96
C ALA A 292 19.92 -28.02 -0.55
N PRO A 293 20.70 -27.70 0.49
CA PRO A 293 20.13 -27.39 1.81
C PRO A 293 19.30 -26.10 1.74
N GLU A 294 18.36 -25.95 2.68
CA GLU A 294 17.69 -24.67 2.89
C GLU A 294 18.65 -23.66 3.53
N GLU A 295 18.72 -22.48 2.96
CA GLU A 295 19.49 -21.34 3.45
C GLU A 295 18.53 -20.33 4.13
N SER A 296 19.04 -19.58 5.10
CA SER A 296 18.30 -18.46 5.72
C SER A 296 19.11 -17.17 5.59
N PRO A 297 19.21 -16.59 4.36
CA PRO A 297 19.95 -15.36 4.17
C PRO A 297 19.23 -14.20 4.89
N SER A 298 20.00 -13.36 5.57
CA SER A 298 19.46 -12.13 6.14
C SER A 298 19.17 -11.13 5.01
N PRO A 299 17.94 -10.68 4.82
CA PRO A 299 17.63 -9.67 3.84
C PRO A 299 18.37 -8.36 4.19
N ARG A 300 18.90 -7.70 3.17
CA ARG A 300 19.52 -6.39 3.35
C ARG A 300 18.44 -5.39 3.71
N ALA A 301 18.70 -4.53 4.70
CA ALA A 301 17.82 -3.40 5.00
C ALA A 301 17.56 -2.57 3.74
N LEU A 302 16.33 -2.13 3.57
CA LEU A 302 16.01 -1.24 2.45
C LEU A 302 16.76 0.08 2.63
N PRO A 303 17.41 0.58 1.57
CA PRO A 303 18.03 1.90 1.63
C PRO A 303 16.94 2.99 1.63
N ALA A 304 17.23 4.12 2.26
CA ALA A 304 16.38 5.30 2.07
C ALA A 304 16.31 5.66 0.56
N PRO A 305 15.16 6.08 0.04
CA PRO A 305 13.88 6.32 0.74
C PRO A 305 12.95 5.10 0.80
N LEU A 306 13.38 3.89 0.40
CA LEU A 306 12.55 2.69 0.30
C LEU A 306 12.20 2.07 1.66
N ASP A 307 12.74 2.57 2.75
CA ASP A 307 12.52 2.10 4.12
C ASP A 307 11.35 2.79 4.84
N ASP A 308 10.81 3.86 4.24
CA ASP A 308 9.74 4.68 4.82
C ASP A 308 8.77 5.19 3.73
N PRO A 309 7.44 4.99 3.87
CA PRO A 309 6.46 5.38 2.85
C PRO A 309 6.45 6.88 2.54
N PHE A 310 6.70 7.71 3.53
CA PHE A 310 6.61 9.17 3.37
C PHE A 310 7.92 9.76 2.82
N ALA A 311 9.06 9.17 3.17
CA ALA A 311 10.33 9.46 2.51
C ALA A 311 10.26 9.07 1.02
N TYR A 312 9.68 7.91 0.73
CA TYR A 312 9.44 7.45 -0.64
C TYR A 312 8.54 8.43 -1.41
N LEU A 313 7.39 8.81 -0.83
CA LEU A 313 6.51 9.81 -1.43
C LEU A 313 7.26 11.12 -1.72
N ALA A 314 8.07 11.60 -0.77
CA ALA A 314 8.85 12.81 -0.95
C ALA A 314 9.85 12.70 -2.11
N ALA A 315 10.56 11.58 -2.21
CA ALA A 315 11.51 11.31 -3.28
C ALA A 315 10.84 11.18 -4.66
N VAL A 316 9.66 10.54 -4.72
CA VAL A 316 8.85 10.46 -5.96
C VAL A 316 8.38 11.85 -6.41
N VAL A 317 7.85 12.66 -5.49
CA VAL A 317 7.39 14.04 -5.80
C VAL A 317 8.52 14.92 -6.30
N ARG A 318 9.75 14.68 -5.84
CA ARG A 318 10.96 15.40 -6.28
C ARG A 318 11.59 14.85 -7.56
N GLY A 319 11.09 13.73 -8.07
CA GLY A 319 11.69 13.06 -9.23
C GLY A 319 13.00 12.34 -8.94
N GLU A 320 13.34 12.13 -7.67
CA GLU A 320 14.50 11.36 -7.21
C GLU A 320 14.28 9.85 -7.36
N VAL A 321 13.02 9.42 -7.33
CA VAL A 321 12.58 8.04 -7.56
C VAL A 321 11.58 8.02 -8.70
N VAL A 322 11.81 7.13 -9.68
CA VAL A 322 10.88 6.86 -10.77
C VAL A 322 10.09 5.60 -10.42
N VAL A 323 8.78 5.73 -10.32
CA VAL A 323 7.88 4.61 -10.04
C VAL A 323 7.61 3.82 -11.30
N GLY A 324 8.05 2.57 -11.35
CA GLY A 324 7.72 1.65 -12.45
C GLY A 324 6.26 1.20 -12.39
N PRO A 325 5.63 0.85 -13.53
CA PRO A 325 4.19 0.53 -13.54
C PRO A 325 3.82 -0.72 -12.75
N ALA A 326 4.77 -1.63 -12.55
CA ALA A 326 4.57 -2.84 -11.75
C ALA A 326 4.93 -2.66 -10.27
N ASP A 327 5.60 -1.55 -9.88
CA ASP A 327 6.05 -1.34 -8.50
C ASP A 327 4.89 -1.47 -7.50
N LEU A 328 5.20 -1.91 -6.29
CA LEU A 328 4.20 -2.21 -5.25
C LEU A 328 3.27 -1.03 -4.92
N SER A 329 3.81 0.21 -4.86
CA SER A 329 3.00 1.41 -4.65
C SER A 329 2.41 2.00 -5.92
N ALA A 330 2.75 1.47 -7.11
CA ALA A 330 2.37 2.05 -8.39
C ALA A 330 0.86 2.03 -8.63
N LEU A 331 0.36 3.10 -9.24
CA LEU A 331 -1.04 3.23 -9.61
C LEU A 331 -1.52 2.08 -10.51
N ALA A 332 -0.75 1.73 -11.54
CA ALA A 332 -1.11 0.67 -12.48
C ALA A 332 -1.18 -0.72 -11.83
N ASN A 333 -0.24 -1.04 -10.93
CA ASN A 333 -0.31 -2.26 -10.11
C ASN A 333 -1.63 -2.27 -9.32
N ASN A 334 -1.92 -1.21 -8.59
CA ASN A 334 -3.07 -1.15 -7.68
C ASN A 334 -4.42 -1.04 -8.40
N VAL A 335 -4.48 -0.54 -9.63
CA VAL A 335 -5.66 -0.68 -10.51
C VAL A 335 -5.88 -2.15 -10.87
N THR A 336 -4.82 -2.91 -11.16
CA THR A 336 -4.93 -4.36 -11.38
C THR A 336 -5.40 -5.08 -10.11
N VAL A 337 -4.91 -4.68 -8.94
CA VAL A 337 -5.40 -5.18 -7.63
C VAL A 337 -6.91 -4.97 -7.49
N ALA A 338 -7.42 -3.76 -7.73
CA ALA A 338 -8.86 -3.48 -7.63
C ALA A 338 -9.69 -4.38 -8.56
N ARG A 339 -9.23 -4.65 -9.79
CA ARG A 339 -9.87 -5.57 -10.73
C ARG A 339 -9.85 -7.02 -10.24
N ILE A 340 -8.76 -7.46 -9.62
CA ILE A 340 -8.66 -8.79 -9.02
C ILE A 340 -9.65 -8.93 -7.87
N LEU A 341 -9.76 -7.91 -6.99
CA LEU A 341 -10.69 -7.92 -5.87
C LEU A 341 -12.16 -7.92 -6.34
N ASP A 342 -12.51 -7.17 -7.39
CA ASP A 342 -13.85 -7.21 -8.00
C ASP A 342 -14.19 -8.60 -8.50
N ALA A 343 -13.28 -9.21 -9.27
CA ALA A 343 -13.46 -10.55 -9.79
C ALA A 343 -13.54 -11.60 -8.67
N ALA A 344 -12.79 -11.41 -7.58
CA ALA A 344 -12.86 -12.29 -6.41
C ALA A 344 -14.21 -12.18 -5.70
N ARG A 345 -14.73 -10.96 -5.49
CA ARG A 345 -16.08 -10.74 -4.92
C ARG A 345 -17.15 -11.36 -5.82
N GLU A 346 -17.08 -11.16 -7.14
CA GLU A 346 -18.00 -11.77 -8.09
C GLU A 346 -17.93 -13.30 -8.05
N SER A 347 -16.71 -13.86 -8.03
CA SER A 347 -16.50 -15.29 -7.94
C SER A 347 -17.09 -15.88 -6.66
N ALA A 348 -16.81 -15.27 -5.51
CA ALA A 348 -17.33 -15.72 -4.21
C ALA A 348 -18.88 -15.67 -4.18
N ARG A 349 -19.48 -14.61 -4.74
CA ARG A 349 -20.94 -14.44 -4.80
C ARG A 349 -21.62 -15.44 -5.74
N THR A 350 -20.99 -15.78 -6.86
CA THR A 350 -21.61 -16.60 -7.92
C THR A 350 -21.20 -18.08 -7.87
N GLY A 351 -20.15 -18.42 -7.12
CA GLY A 351 -19.54 -19.76 -7.12
C GLY A 351 -18.84 -20.12 -8.44
N ARG A 352 -18.53 -19.13 -9.28
CA ARG A 352 -17.93 -19.33 -10.61
C ARG A 352 -16.58 -18.68 -10.73
N THR A 353 -15.70 -19.28 -11.53
CA THR A 353 -14.45 -18.65 -11.95
C THR A 353 -14.74 -17.46 -12.85
N VAL A 354 -14.15 -16.31 -12.56
CA VAL A 354 -14.24 -15.08 -13.35
C VAL A 354 -13.01 -14.95 -14.23
N ARG A 355 -13.18 -14.63 -15.53
CA ARG A 355 -12.08 -14.30 -16.43
C ARG A 355 -11.79 -12.81 -16.35
N LEU A 356 -10.54 -12.44 -16.11
CA LEU A 356 -10.10 -11.05 -16.29
C LEU A 356 -9.77 -10.85 -17.78
N GLY A 357 -10.57 -10.07 -18.48
CA GLY A 357 -10.24 -9.64 -19.84
C GLY A 357 -8.93 -8.85 -19.86
N ALA A 358 -8.16 -8.98 -20.93
CA ALA A 358 -7.01 -8.12 -21.17
C ALA A 358 -7.46 -6.64 -21.10
N VAL A 359 -6.68 -5.80 -20.42
CA VAL A 359 -6.85 -4.34 -20.55
C VAL A 359 -6.46 -4.01 -21.98
N HIS A 360 -7.42 -3.69 -22.84
CA HIS A 360 -7.07 -2.96 -24.04
C HIS A 360 -6.55 -1.61 -23.55
N GLN A 361 -5.23 -1.46 -23.50
CA GLN A 361 -4.64 -0.13 -23.52
C GLN A 361 -5.13 0.49 -24.82
N THR A 362 -6.16 1.34 -24.72
CA THR A 362 -6.44 2.29 -25.77
C THR A 362 -5.24 3.24 -25.75
N GLY A 363 -4.31 2.98 -26.67
CA GLY A 363 -3.17 3.86 -26.90
C GLY A 363 -3.64 5.27 -27.27
N PRO A 364 -2.72 6.24 -27.19
CA PRO A 364 -3.01 7.67 -27.31
C PRO A 364 -3.67 8.04 -28.63
#